data_3d7e0e7becd5fc2d3a08ce1bc57e3aa4
#
_entry.id   3d7e0e7becd5fc2d3a08ce1bc57e3aa4
#
_cell.length_a   1.000
_cell.length_b   1.000
_cell.length_c   1.000
_cell.angle_alpha   90.00
_cell.angle_beta   90.00
_cell.angle_gamma   90.00
#
_symmetry.space_group_name_H-M   'P 1'
#
loop_
_entity.id
_entity.type
_entity.pdbx_description
1 polymer ?
#
loop_
_entity_poly.entity_id
_entity_poly.type
_entity_poly.pdbx_seq_one_letter_code
_entity_poly.pdbx_strand_id
1 'polypeptide(L)'
;MVDSIAAGERWLFTATRGDDLFGFAIIVPYVTRDVHLLEYLAVARQARSAGIGGILLKHSVDAARANGSIAGILLEVEHDDDGDADERALRARRIAFYERNGARLVEGVPNYRVPLIGCTGTMRMKLLWLAVDANVEAPRGGKLRECVAGILERSYGLREEDALVRGILAGIG
;
A
#
# COMPACT_ATOMS: atom_id res chain seq x y z
N MET A 1 7.74 -7.46 12.52
CA MET A 1 7.96 -7.49 11.03
C MET A 1 8.83 -8.65 10.59
N VAL A 2 10.03 -8.88 11.14
CA VAL A 2 10.89 -10.03 10.74
C VAL A 2 10.16 -11.35 10.95
N ASP A 3 9.53 -11.55 12.10
CA ASP A 3 8.78 -12.78 12.41
C ASP A 3 7.60 -13.00 11.47
N SER A 4 6.90 -11.95 11.07
CA SER A 4 5.77 -12.06 10.14
C SER A 4 6.19 -12.37 8.69
N ILE A 5 7.40 -11.97 8.28
CA ILE A 5 7.98 -12.39 6.99
C ILE A 5 8.35 -13.88 7.05
N ALA A 6 8.99 -14.33 8.15
CA ALA A 6 9.34 -15.73 8.34
C ALA A 6 8.11 -16.65 8.41
N ALA A 7 6.99 -16.16 8.97
CA ALA A 7 5.72 -16.88 9.03
C ALA A 7 4.93 -16.88 7.69
N GLY A 8 5.41 -16.19 6.66
CA GLY A 8 4.72 -16.07 5.36
C GLY A 8 3.54 -15.09 5.37
N GLU A 9 3.34 -14.34 6.44
CA GLU A 9 2.29 -13.30 6.54
C GLU A 9 2.62 -12.06 5.74
N ARG A 10 3.89 -11.89 5.36
CA ARG A 10 4.40 -10.83 4.49
C ARG A 10 5.41 -11.40 3.51
N TRP A 11 5.38 -10.85 2.29
CA TRP A 11 6.39 -11.16 1.29
C TRP A 11 7.40 -10.02 1.20
N LEU A 12 8.68 -10.35 1.27
CA LEU A 12 9.77 -9.39 1.13
C LEU A 12 10.44 -9.60 -0.24
N PHE A 13 10.50 -8.55 -1.03
CA PHE A 13 11.26 -8.46 -2.26
C PHE A 13 12.44 -7.52 -2.07
N THR A 14 13.63 -7.91 -2.49
CA THR A 14 14.84 -7.09 -2.37
C THR A 14 15.52 -6.88 -3.72
N ALA A 15 16.07 -5.70 -3.93
CA ALA A 15 16.95 -5.39 -5.05
C ALA A 15 18.37 -5.28 -4.52
N THR A 16 19.24 -6.23 -4.90
CA THR A 16 20.61 -6.34 -4.43
C THR A 16 21.61 -6.41 -5.59
N ARG A 17 22.87 -6.06 -5.33
CA ARG A 17 24.01 -6.33 -6.22
C ARG A 17 25.18 -6.77 -5.32
N GLY A 18 25.57 -8.05 -5.39
CA GLY A 18 26.43 -8.65 -4.39
C GLY A 18 25.77 -8.52 -3.01
N ASP A 19 26.50 -8.01 -2.05
CA ASP A 19 26.02 -7.80 -0.67
C ASP A 19 25.32 -6.46 -0.47
N ASP A 20 25.28 -5.58 -1.47
CA ASP A 20 24.65 -4.26 -1.36
C ASP A 20 23.15 -4.32 -1.59
N LEU A 21 22.38 -3.79 -0.64
CA LEU A 21 20.94 -3.61 -0.74
C LEU A 21 20.59 -2.22 -1.31
N PHE A 22 19.93 -2.19 -2.47
CA PHE A 22 19.49 -0.97 -3.14
C PHE A 22 18.03 -0.61 -2.91
N GLY A 23 17.22 -1.55 -2.51
CA GLY A 23 15.82 -1.30 -2.20
C GLY A 23 15.06 -2.55 -1.81
N PHE A 24 13.86 -2.36 -1.29
CA PHE A 24 12.96 -3.47 -0.95
C PHE A 24 11.48 -3.07 -1.10
N ALA A 25 10.64 -4.08 -1.25
CA ALA A 25 9.19 -3.96 -1.15
C ALA A 25 8.65 -5.01 -0.19
N ILE A 26 7.61 -4.66 0.58
CA ILE A 26 6.90 -5.58 1.48
C ILE A 26 5.44 -5.60 1.07
N ILE A 27 4.94 -6.79 0.81
CA ILE A 27 3.53 -7.07 0.51
C ILE A 27 2.90 -7.77 1.70
N VAL A 28 1.73 -7.31 2.11
CA VAL A 28 0.78 -8.05 2.94
C VAL A 28 -0.16 -8.78 1.99
N PRO A 29 -0.02 -10.12 1.85
CA PRO A 29 -0.87 -10.87 0.94
C PRO A 29 -2.29 -11.00 1.51
N TYR A 30 -3.28 -11.04 0.63
CA TYR A 30 -4.66 -11.38 0.95
C TYR A 30 -5.28 -10.51 2.07
N VAL A 31 -5.23 -9.18 1.93
CA VAL A 31 -6.05 -8.29 2.78
C VAL A 31 -7.54 -8.56 2.57
N THR A 32 -7.89 -9.02 1.37
CA THR A 32 -9.08 -9.80 1.06
C THR A 32 -8.66 -10.99 0.21
N ARG A 33 -9.62 -11.86 -0.17
CA ARG A 33 -9.36 -13.08 -0.95
C ARG A 33 -8.55 -12.84 -2.23
N ASP A 34 -8.70 -11.70 -2.86
CA ASP A 34 -8.16 -11.36 -4.18
C ASP A 34 -7.42 -10.02 -4.24
N VAL A 35 -7.12 -9.42 -3.09
CA VAL A 35 -6.41 -8.13 -3.00
C VAL A 35 -5.24 -8.25 -2.03
N HIS A 36 -4.10 -7.71 -2.44
CA HIS A 36 -2.92 -7.55 -1.60
C HIS A 36 -2.73 -6.08 -1.21
N LEU A 37 -1.84 -5.82 -0.24
CA LEU A 37 -1.40 -4.48 0.11
C LEU A 37 0.11 -4.37 -0.09
N LEU A 38 0.57 -3.33 -0.78
CA LEU A 38 1.95 -2.87 -0.70
C LEU A 38 2.11 -2.02 0.56
N GLU A 39 2.70 -2.62 1.59
CA GLU A 39 2.92 -1.97 2.89
C GLU A 39 4.14 -1.05 2.87
N TYR A 40 5.22 -1.47 2.20
CA TYR A 40 6.45 -0.69 2.06
C TYR A 40 7.07 -0.82 0.67
N LEU A 41 7.60 0.30 0.18
CA LEU A 41 8.51 0.36 -0.97
C LEU A 41 9.59 1.40 -0.67
N ALA A 42 10.82 0.98 -0.55
CA ALA A 42 11.94 1.85 -0.28
C ALA A 42 13.10 1.62 -1.23
N VAL A 43 13.76 2.71 -1.65
CA VAL A 43 14.97 2.67 -2.49
C VAL A 43 16.04 3.52 -1.82
N ALA A 44 17.22 2.95 -1.66
CA ALA A 44 18.38 3.61 -1.10
C ALA A 44 18.67 4.92 -1.84
N ARG A 45 19.08 5.97 -1.10
CA ARG A 45 19.26 7.32 -1.66
C ARG A 45 20.18 7.33 -2.90
N GLN A 46 21.29 6.61 -2.83
CA GLN A 46 22.28 6.49 -3.90
C GLN A 46 21.78 5.73 -5.14
N ALA A 47 20.68 4.99 -5.01
CA ALA A 47 20.07 4.19 -6.07
C ALA A 47 18.75 4.79 -6.61
N ARG A 48 18.35 5.96 -6.12
CA ARG A 48 17.17 6.67 -6.64
C ARG A 48 17.39 7.11 -8.08
N SER A 49 16.31 7.21 -8.83
CA SER A 49 16.29 7.55 -10.27
C SER A 49 16.91 6.48 -11.20
N ALA A 50 17.38 5.35 -10.67
CA ALA A 50 17.87 4.20 -11.45
C ALA A 50 16.78 3.18 -11.84
N GLY A 51 15.49 3.52 -11.65
CA GLY A 51 14.36 2.65 -12.00
C GLY A 51 14.07 1.51 -11.01
N ILE A 52 14.84 1.36 -9.93
CA ILE A 52 14.74 0.23 -8.98
C ILE A 52 13.36 0.13 -8.35
N GLY A 53 12.75 1.27 -7.99
CA GLY A 53 11.39 1.29 -7.42
C GLY A 53 10.35 0.71 -8.39
N GLY A 54 10.43 1.05 -9.68
CA GLY A 54 9.55 0.49 -10.71
C GLY A 54 9.77 -1.01 -10.92
N ILE A 55 11.04 -1.46 -10.88
CA ILE A 55 11.38 -2.89 -10.97
C ILE A 55 10.80 -3.67 -9.79
N LEU A 56 10.96 -3.17 -8.56
CA LEU A 56 10.40 -3.80 -7.36
C LEU A 56 8.88 -3.84 -7.43
N LEU A 57 8.22 -2.75 -7.83
CA LEU A 57 6.77 -2.70 -7.97
C LEU A 57 6.27 -3.68 -9.02
N LYS A 58 6.90 -3.71 -10.21
CA LYS A 58 6.57 -4.68 -11.25
C LYS A 58 6.74 -6.12 -10.76
N HIS A 59 7.85 -6.41 -10.09
CA HIS A 59 8.11 -7.75 -9.55
C HIS A 59 7.06 -8.16 -8.51
N SER A 60 6.61 -7.23 -7.67
CA SER A 60 5.52 -7.47 -6.72
C SER A 60 4.21 -7.84 -7.42
N VAL A 61 3.87 -7.15 -8.52
CA VAL A 61 2.69 -7.46 -9.34
C VAL A 61 2.82 -8.82 -10.02
N ASP A 62 3.98 -9.12 -10.60
CA ASP A 62 4.23 -10.41 -11.26
C ASP A 62 4.15 -11.57 -10.25
N ALA A 63 4.68 -11.40 -9.04
CA ALA A 63 4.59 -12.37 -7.97
C ALA A 63 3.13 -12.56 -7.49
N ALA A 64 2.37 -11.48 -7.35
CA ALA A 64 0.94 -11.54 -7.01
C ALA A 64 0.16 -12.35 -8.08
N ARG A 65 0.43 -12.09 -9.36
CA ARG A 65 -0.17 -12.83 -10.49
C ARG A 65 0.17 -14.32 -10.46
N ALA A 66 1.41 -14.66 -10.14
CA ALA A 66 1.87 -16.05 -10.09
C ALA A 66 1.29 -16.86 -8.91
N ASN A 67 0.89 -16.17 -7.83
CA ASN A 67 0.42 -16.83 -6.60
C ASN A 67 -1.12 -16.96 -6.49
N GLY A 68 -1.87 -16.70 -7.55
CA GLY A 68 -3.32 -16.93 -7.56
C GLY A 68 -4.11 -15.92 -8.37
N SER A 69 -5.43 -16.00 -8.28
CA SER A 69 -6.36 -15.07 -8.95
C SER A 69 -6.47 -13.78 -8.13
N ILE A 70 -5.48 -12.92 -8.26
CA ILE A 70 -5.42 -11.63 -7.57
C ILE A 70 -5.90 -10.53 -8.51
N ALA A 71 -6.87 -9.74 -8.06
CA ALA A 71 -7.40 -8.59 -8.79
C ALA A 71 -6.38 -7.45 -8.85
N GLY A 72 -5.69 -7.18 -7.74
CA GLY A 72 -4.67 -6.14 -7.68
C GLY A 72 -4.09 -5.91 -6.30
N ILE A 73 -3.30 -4.84 -6.23
CA ILE A 73 -2.58 -4.41 -5.05
C ILE A 73 -3.05 -3.01 -4.65
N LEU A 74 -3.48 -2.84 -3.41
CA LEU A 74 -3.69 -1.53 -2.81
C LEU A 74 -2.36 -0.98 -2.29
N LEU A 75 -2.21 0.34 -2.35
CA LEU A 75 -1.06 1.05 -1.84
C LEU A 75 -1.55 2.17 -0.92
N GLU A 76 -0.98 2.28 0.26
CA GLU A 76 -1.20 3.40 1.17
C GLU A 76 -0.14 4.47 0.94
N VAL A 77 -0.59 5.70 0.73
CA VAL A 77 0.29 6.86 0.60
C VAL A 77 -0.20 8.00 1.47
N GLU A 78 0.73 8.72 2.08
CA GLU A 78 0.41 9.91 2.87
C GLU A 78 -0.31 10.96 2.01
N HIS A 79 -1.29 11.64 2.60
CA HIS A 79 -2.06 12.68 1.91
C HIS A 79 -1.15 13.87 1.57
N ASP A 80 -1.14 14.28 0.30
CA ASP A 80 -0.25 15.32 -0.22
C ASP A 80 -0.66 16.76 0.13
N ASP A 81 -1.84 16.95 0.73
CA ASP A 81 -2.24 18.25 1.26
C ASP A 81 -1.74 18.50 2.70
N ASP A 82 -1.28 17.47 3.40
CA ASP A 82 -0.85 17.55 4.78
C ASP A 82 0.66 17.86 4.89
N GLY A 83 1.05 18.53 5.98
CA GLY A 83 2.44 18.87 6.26
C GLY A 83 2.89 20.21 5.67
N ASP A 84 4.18 20.49 5.79
CA ASP A 84 4.79 21.70 5.21
C ASP A 84 4.97 21.58 3.68
N ALA A 85 5.53 22.61 3.04
CA ALA A 85 5.67 22.66 1.59
C ALA A 85 6.59 21.56 1.05
N ASP A 86 7.67 21.22 1.77
CA ASP A 86 8.64 20.21 1.34
C ASP A 86 8.04 18.80 1.49
N GLU A 87 7.31 18.55 2.59
CA GLU A 87 6.59 17.31 2.82
C GLU A 87 5.51 17.08 1.76
N ARG A 88 4.69 18.09 1.47
CA ARG A 88 3.68 18.01 0.40
C ARG A 88 4.31 17.71 -0.96
N ALA A 89 5.41 18.40 -1.31
CA ALA A 89 6.14 18.15 -2.55
C ALA A 89 6.72 16.73 -2.62
N LEU A 90 7.17 16.18 -1.50
CA LEU A 90 7.67 14.80 -1.42
C LEU A 90 6.54 13.78 -1.60
N ARG A 91 5.40 14.00 -0.93
CA ARG A 91 4.20 13.14 -1.02
C ARG A 91 3.61 13.15 -2.44
N ALA A 92 3.47 14.32 -3.04
CA ALA A 92 3.02 14.45 -4.43
C ALA A 92 3.95 13.72 -5.42
N ARG A 93 5.28 13.80 -5.23
CA ARG A 93 6.23 13.04 -6.06
C ARG A 93 6.09 11.53 -5.88
N ARG A 94 5.77 11.05 -4.67
CA ARG A 94 5.52 9.63 -4.38
C ARG A 94 4.25 9.16 -5.08
N ILE A 95 3.15 9.92 -5.00
CA ILE A 95 1.90 9.62 -5.70
C ILE A 95 2.15 9.56 -7.21
N ALA A 96 2.77 10.60 -7.78
CA ALA A 96 3.11 10.64 -9.20
C ALA A 96 4.03 9.49 -9.65
N PHE A 97 4.90 8.98 -8.78
CA PHE A 97 5.69 7.77 -9.07
C PHE A 97 4.78 6.55 -9.24
N TYR A 98 3.84 6.31 -8.33
CA TYR A 98 2.92 5.18 -8.44
C TYR A 98 1.99 5.31 -9.66
N GLU A 99 1.48 6.50 -9.94
CA GLU A 99 0.63 6.77 -11.12
C GLU A 99 1.37 6.48 -12.44
N ARG A 100 2.64 6.90 -12.57
CA ARG A 100 3.47 6.58 -13.74
C ARG A 100 3.74 5.08 -13.88
N ASN A 101 3.61 4.31 -12.81
CA ASN A 101 3.70 2.86 -12.82
C ASN A 101 2.33 2.16 -12.91
N GLY A 102 1.27 2.88 -13.27
CA GLY A 102 -0.06 2.33 -13.58
C GLY A 102 -1.04 2.31 -12.40
N ALA A 103 -0.66 2.81 -11.24
CA ALA A 103 -1.59 2.94 -10.13
C ALA A 103 -2.60 4.07 -10.36
N ARG A 104 -3.80 3.96 -9.78
CA ARG A 104 -4.87 4.94 -9.86
C ARG A 104 -5.41 5.24 -8.48
N LEU A 105 -5.81 6.48 -8.23
CA LEU A 105 -6.46 6.86 -6.98
C LEU A 105 -7.76 6.06 -6.79
N VAL A 106 -7.93 5.52 -5.58
CA VAL A 106 -9.19 4.89 -5.15
C VAL A 106 -10.08 5.96 -4.55
N GLU A 107 -11.23 6.14 -5.17
CA GLU A 107 -12.27 7.06 -4.69
C GLU A 107 -13.20 6.37 -3.69
N GLY A 108 -13.95 7.16 -2.90
CA GLY A 108 -14.98 6.64 -2.01
C GLY A 108 -14.50 6.29 -0.59
N VAL A 109 -13.29 6.73 -0.19
CA VAL A 109 -12.80 6.63 1.20
C VAL A 109 -12.41 8.03 1.72
N PRO A 110 -13.36 8.93 1.95
CA PRO A 110 -13.08 10.36 2.19
C PRO A 110 -12.29 10.63 3.48
N ASN A 111 -12.38 9.74 4.47
CA ASN A 111 -11.78 9.92 5.80
C ASN A 111 -10.74 8.85 6.12
N TYR A 112 -10.05 8.33 5.10
CA TYR A 112 -9.07 7.28 5.33
C TYR A 112 -7.89 7.77 6.16
N ARG A 113 -7.73 7.15 7.33
CA ARG A 113 -6.70 7.50 8.31
C ARG A 113 -6.14 6.23 8.94
N VAL A 114 -4.87 6.27 9.28
CA VAL A 114 -4.19 5.16 9.94
C VAL A 114 -3.53 5.63 11.23
N PRO A 115 -3.35 4.75 12.23
CA PRO A 115 -2.60 5.10 13.44
C PRO A 115 -1.15 5.45 13.09
N LEU A 116 -0.59 6.41 13.82
CA LEU A 116 0.84 6.67 13.80
C LEU A 116 1.57 5.56 14.55
N ILE A 117 2.58 4.96 13.92
CA ILE A 117 3.36 3.89 14.53
C ILE A 117 4.29 4.51 15.60
N GLY A 118 4.18 4.02 16.85
CA GLY A 118 5.00 4.49 17.96
C GLY A 118 4.62 5.85 18.54
N CYS A 119 3.54 6.47 18.08
CA CYS A 119 3.04 7.77 18.54
C CYS A 119 1.52 7.74 18.76
N THR A 120 1.00 8.69 19.50
CA THR A 120 -0.46 8.92 19.60
C THR A 120 -0.95 9.70 18.38
N GLY A 121 -2.16 9.38 17.90
CA GLY A 121 -2.82 10.08 16.81
C GLY A 121 -2.95 9.26 15.54
N THR A 122 -3.43 9.92 14.49
CA THR A 122 -3.67 9.31 13.17
C THR A 122 -3.12 10.20 12.07
N MET A 123 -2.78 9.58 10.94
CA MET A 123 -2.35 10.25 9.72
C MET A 123 -3.37 10.02 8.60
N ARG A 124 -3.68 11.07 7.83
CA ARG A 124 -4.51 10.95 6.62
C ARG A 124 -3.72 10.26 5.52
N MET A 125 -4.38 9.32 4.88
CA MET A 125 -3.80 8.55 3.78
C MET A 125 -4.70 8.64 2.55
N LYS A 126 -4.12 8.38 1.39
CA LYS A 126 -4.82 8.04 0.15
C LYS A 126 -4.58 6.57 -0.15
N LEU A 127 -5.56 5.92 -0.75
CA LEU A 127 -5.40 4.59 -1.33
C LEU A 127 -5.20 4.72 -2.83
N LEU A 128 -4.22 3.99 -3.35
CA LEU A 128 -4.01 3.81 -4.78
C LEU A 128 -4.26 2.34 -5.13
N TRP A 129 -4.74 2.09 -6.33
CA TRP A 129 -5.00 0.77 -6.89
C TRP A 129 -4.05 0.48 -8.03
N LEU A 130 -3.35 -0.62 -7.93
CA LEU A 130 -2.53 -1.17 -9.00
C LEU A 130 -3.12 -2.51 -9.43
N ALA A 131 -3.83 -2.51 -10.55
CA ALA A 131 -4.44 -3.71 -11.10
C ALA A 131 -3.38 -4.72 -11.54
N VAL A 132 -3.61 -6.00 -11.28
CA VAL A 132 -2.77 -7.09 -11.81
C VAL A 132 -2.98 -7.24 -13.31
N ASP A 133 -4.23 -7.12 -13.78
CA ASP A 133 -4.57 -7.06 -15.19
C ASP A 133 -5.28 -5.75 -15.52
N ALA A 134 -4.95 -5.15 -16.66
CA ALA A 134 -5.34 -3.78 -17.02
C ALA A 134 -6.86 -3.51 -17.02
N ASN A 135 -7.69 -4.56 -17.17
CA ASN A 135 -9.15 -4.46 -17.22
C ASN A 135 -9.83 -4.59 -15.84
N VAL A 136 -9.05 -4.77 -14.76
CA VAL A 136 -9.60 -4.94 -13.41
C VAL A 136 -9.74 -3.57 -12.77
N GLU A 137 -10.99 -3.19 -12.49
CA GLU A 137 -11.30 -1.92 -11.82
C GLU A 137 -10.89 -1.93 -10.35
N ALA A 138 -10.66 -0.73 -9.82
CA ALA A 138 -10.46 -0.53 -8.40
C ALA A 138 -11.69 -0.97 -7.57
N PRO A 139 -11.50 -1.53 -6.37
CA PRO A 139 -12.61 -1.92 -5.52
C PRO A 139 -13.49 -0.72 -5.18
N ARG A 140 -14.82 -0.92 -5.11
CA ARG A 140 -15.83 0.07 -4.75
C ARG A 140 -16.85 -0.54 -3.79
N GLY A 141 -17.62 0.32 -3.11
CA GLY A 141 -18.72 -0.10 -2.24
C GLY A 141 -18.31 -1.17 -1.23
N GLY A 142 -19.10 -2.24 -1.11
CA GLY A 142 -18.85 -3.34 -0.17
C GLY A 142 -17.48 -3.97 -0.30
N LYS A 143 -16.95 -4.13 -1.53
CA LYS A 143 -15.61 -4.68 -1.75
C LYS A 143 -14.52 -3.74 -1.24
N LEU A 144 -14.66 -2.44 -1.43
CA LEU A 144 -13.72 -1.44 -0.89
C LEU A 144 -13.76 -1.43 0.64
N ARG A 145 -14.96 -1.57 1.22
CA ARG A 145 -15.14 -1.69 2.65
C ARG A 145 -14.41 -2.91 3.24
N GLU A 146 -14.53 -4.07 2.60
CA GLU A 146 -13.76 -5.28 2.97
C GLU A 146 -12.24 -5.06 2.89
N CYS A 147 -11.77 -4.43 1.80
CA CYS A 147 -10.34 -4.13 1.63
C CYS A 147 -9.82 -3.23 2.75
N VAL A 148 -10.53 -2.14 3.05
CA VAL A 148 -10.14 -1.19 4.10
C VAL A 148 -10.14 -1.86 5.47
N ALA A 149 -11.16 -2.65 5.81
CA ALA A 149 -11.21 -3.41 7.05
C ALA A 149 -10.02 -4.38 7.15
N GLY A 150 -9.75 -5.14 6.09
CA GLY A 150 -8.62 -6.07 6.05
C GLY A 150 -7.25 -5.40 6.17
N ILE A 151 -7.06 -4.21 5.58
CA ILE A 151 -5.84 -3.43 5.76
C ILE A 151 -5.68 -3.01 7.23
N LEU A 152 -6.71 -2.42 7.82
CA LEU A 152 -6.67 -1.93 9.19
C LEU A 152 -6.44 -3.05 10.20
N GLU A 153 -7.02 -4.24 9.96
CA GLU A 153 -6.78 -5.42 10.78
C GLU A 153 -5.35 -5.94 10.63
N ARG A 154 -4.91 -6.22 9.40
CA ARG A 154 -3.65 -6.94 9.14
C ARG A 154 -2.39 -6.10 9.33
N SER A 155 -2.48 -4.80 9.03
CA SER A 155 -1.32 -3.89 9.14
C SER A 155 -1.28 -3.12 10.45
N TYR A 156 -2.45 -2.86 11.05
CA TYR A 156 -2.53 -2.00 12.25
C TYR A 156 -3.14 -2.72 13.46
N GLY A 157 -3.61 -3.95 13.33
CA GLY A 157 -4.21 -4.73 14.40
C GLY A 157 -5.56 -4.18 14.90
N LEU A 158 -6.21 -3.34 14.09
CA LEU A 158 -7.49 -2.73 14.42
C LEU A 158 -8.66 -3.63 13.98
N ARG A 159 -9.74 -3.62 14.73
CA ARG A 159 -10.94 -4.42 14.45
C ARG A 159 -12.12 -3.52 14.10
N GLU A 160 -13.16 -4.10 13.52
CA GLU A 160 -14.37 -3.35 13.16
C GLU A 160 -15.06 -2.67 14.35
N GLU A 161 -14.86 -3.17 15.58
CA GLU A 161 -15.36 -2.57 16.81
C GLU A 161 -14.63 -1.30 17.22
N ASP A 162 -13.45 -1.04 16.68
CA ASP A 162 -12.67 0.18 16.97
C ASP A 162 -13.38 1.42 16.40
N ALA A 163 -13.43 2.48 17.18
CA ALA A 163 -14.12 3.72 16.79
C ALA A 163 -13.55 4.32 15.51
N LEU A 164 -12.22 4.22 15.31
CA LEU A 164 -11.55 4.68 14.10
C LEU A 164 -12.03 3.88 12.87
N VAL A 165 -12.06 2.57 12.98
CA VAL A 165 -12.48 1.68 11.88
C VAL A 165 -13.95 1.94 11.52
N ARG A 166 -14.84 1.99 12.51
CA ARG A 166 -16.26 2.31 12.28
C ARG A 166 -16.44 3.65 11.58
N GLY A 167 -15.69 4.68 12.02
CA GLY A 167 -15.77 6.01 11.41
C GLY A 167 -15.31 6.03 9.94
N ILE A 168 -14.27 5.29 9.60
CA ILE A 168 -13.78 5.17 8.22
C ILE A 168 -14.80 4.39 7.37
N LEU A 169 -15.22 3.22 7.85
CA LEU A 169 -16.11 2.33 7.11
C LEU A 169 -17.50 2.93 6.89
N ALA A 170 -17.99 3.76 7.79
CA ALA A 170 -19.26 4.47 7.62
C ALA A 170 -19.25 5.47 6.45
N GLY A 171 -18.10 5.96 6.05
CA GLY A 171 -17.93 6.87 4.90
C GLY A 171 -17.81 6.18 3.54
N ILE A 172 -17.75 4.84 3.51
CA ILE A 172 -17.65 4.07 2.26
C ILE A 172 -19.06 3.66 1.83
N GLY A 173 -19.50 4.24 0.73
CA GLY A 173 -20.83 4.01 0.13
C GLY A 173 -20.87 2.81 -0.82
#